data_6e9ef9681bf1ff48a8e237315c2a5d6b
#
_entry.id   6e9ef9681bf1ff48a8e237315c2a5d6b
#
_cell.length_a   1.000
_cell.length_b   1.000
_cell.length_c   1.000
_cell.angle_alpha   90.00
_cell.angle_beta   90.00
_cell.angle_gamma   90.00
#
_symmetry.space_group_name_H-M   'P 1'
#
loop_
_entity.id
_entity.type
_entity.pdbx_description
1 polymer ?
#
loop_
_entity_poly.entity_id
_entity_poly.type
_entity_poly.pdbx_seq_one_letter_code
_entity_poly.pdbx_strand_id
1 'polypeptide(L)'
;MSTVRAPLLLHGAAGIGLWDALRQRAADALCESPDASGRACGHCAACRLLSAGTHPDRFALLPEALAVDLGEAEPAERGASPPSRDISIDAVRRLVAWSHATSHRGRARVALVYPVDAMAAPAANALLKTLEEPPPSLYFYMGTHRLDHVLPTLRSRALLQAMGRPEAAAALAALRQRDCADPEAVAAWCRNAVHAAQPEAGLDWALDMLAWLDGQGARQALVAAAPPPAVAVVALQKITVDAMRARHGLAPLYLPRHAARLRRLAAAVEPMDWLQRWQRLARAAAETHVALHAGLSAERWVLEFDHIHLPSEV
;
A
#
# COMPACT_ATOMS: atom_id res chain seq x y z
N MET A 1 -33.95 17.55 -8.61
CA MET A 1 -33.04 18.08 -7.57
C MET A 1 -31.75 17.29 -7.65
N SER A 2 -30.66 17.89 -8.13
CA SER A 2 -29.35 17.21 -8.24
C SER A 2 -28.80 17.10 -6.84
N THR A 3 -28.76 15.89 -6.29
CA THR A 3 -28.14 15.62 -4.99
C THR A 3 -26.62 15.78 -5.13
N VAL A 4 -26.10 16.89 -4.65
CA VAL A 4 -24.65 17.09 -4.47
C VAL A 4 -24.19 15.99 -3.49
N ARG A 5 -23.39 15.06 -3.97
CA ARG A 5 -22.82 14.02 -3.09
C ARG A 5 -21.49 14.51 -2.53
N ALA A 6 -21.36 14.45 -1.21
CA ALA A 6 -20.11 14.80 -0.55
C ALA A 6 -18.93 13.97 -1.12
N PRO A 7 -17.74 14.58 -1.30
CA PRO A 7 -16.54 13.88 -1.66
C PRO A 7 -16.29 12.70 -0.69
N LEU A 8 -15.90 11.54 -1.22
CA LEU A 8 -15.62 10.36 -0.42
C LEU A 8 -14.10 10.17 -0.29
N LEU A 9 -13.59 10.03 0.93
CA LEU A 9 -12.20 9.69 1.20
C LEU A 9 -12.09 8.31 1.84
N LEU A 10 -11.66 7.31 1.06
CA LEU A 10 -11.31 5.99 1.55
C LEU A 10 -9.94 6.03 2.22
N HIS A 11 -9.81 5.40 3.39
CA HIS A 11 -8.52 5.30 4.05
C HIS A 11 -8.29 3.92 4.66
N GLY A 12 -7.03 3.49 4.72
CA GLY A 12 -6.66 2.20 5.30
C GLY A 12 -5.20 1.84 5.03
N ALA A 13 -4.76 0.68 5.49
CA ALA A 13 -3.38 0.25 5.35
C ALA A 13 -2.95 0.13 3.88
N ALA A 14 -1.63 0.26 3.62
CA ALA A 14 -1.09 -0.01 2.29
C ALA A 14 -1.36 -1.47 1.86
N GLY A 15 -1.59 -1.68 0.57
CA GLY A 15 -1.78 -3.01 -0.02
C GLY A 15 -3.16 -3.65 0.20
N ILE A 16 -4.14 -2.95 0.76
CA ILE A 16 -5.50 -3.49 0.95
C ILE A 16 -6.41 -3.34 -0.27
N GLY A 17 -5.91 -2.77 -1.39
CA GLY A 17 -6.70 -2.58 -2.60
C GLY A 17 -7.49 -1.28 -2.63
N LEU A 18 -6.99 -0.21 -1.99
CA LEU A 18 -7.67 1.10 -2.02
C LEU A 18 -7.89 1.63 -3.44
N TRP A 19 -6.87 1.51 -4.31
CA TRP A 19 -6.99 1.93 -5.70
C TRP A 19 -8.05 1.14 -6.46
N ASP A 20 -8.08 -0.19 -6.29
CA ASP A 20 -9.08 -1.05 -6.92
C ASP A 20 -10.50 -0.72 -6.44
N ALA A 21 -10.65 -0.42 -5.14
CA ALA A 21 -11.92 0.02 -4.57
C ALA A 21 -12.38 1.36 -5.15
N LEU A 22 -11.46 2.32 -5.37
CA LEU A 22 -11.77 3.60 -6.02
C LEU A 22 -12.18 3.39 -7.49
N ARG A 23 -11.44 2.55 -8.24
CA ARG A 23 -11.78 2.18 -9.62
C ARG A 23 -13.15 1.51 -9.71
N GLN A 24 -13.46 0.60 -8.80
CA GLN A 24 -14.76 -0.06 -8.76
C GLN A 24 -15.90 0.94 -8.53
N ARG A 25 -15.74 1.89 -7.59
CA ARG A 25 -16.73 2.95 -7.36
C ARG A 25 -16.91 3.85 -8.58
N ALA A 26 -15.83 4.15 -9.30
CA ALA A 26 -15.90 4.88 -10.55
C ALA A 26 -16.68 4.09 -11.61
N ALA A 27 -16.41 2.79 -11.71
CA ALA A 27 -17.12 1.92 -12.65
C ALA A 27 -18.61 1.83 -12.31
N ASP A 28 -18.98 1.69 -11.04
CA ASP A 28 -20.37 1.66 -10.58
C ASP A 28 -21.10 2.97 -10.94
N ALA A 29 -20.46 4.13 -10.75
CA ALA A 29 -21.02 5.43 -11.04
C ALA A 29 -21.18 5.75 -12.54
N LEU A 30 -20.26 5.26 -13.37
CA LEU A 30 -20.20 5.53 -14.81
C LEU A 30 -20.90 4.45 -15.66
N CYS A 31 -21.22 3.30 -15.10
CA CYS A 31 -21.86 2.20 -15.82
C CYS A 31 -23.23 2.60 -16.39
N GLU A 32 -23.43 2.30 -17.67
CA GLU A 32 -24.70 2.61 -18.38
C GLU A 32 -25.83 1.63 -18.04
N SER A 33 -25.47 0.42 -17.62
CA SER A 33 -26.40 -0.68 -17.33
C SER A 33 -25.99 -1.38 -16.03
N PRO A 34 -26.02 -0.70 -14.86
CA PRO A 34 -25.68 -1.32 -13.60
C PRO A 34 -26.65 -2.47 -13.27
N ASP A 35 -26.19 -3.45 -12.52
CA ASP A 35 -27.04 -4.53 -12.02
C ASP A 35 -28.05 -4.02 -10.95
N ALA A 36 -28.88 -4.92 -10.44
CA ALA A 36 -29.89 -4.60 -9.43
C ALA A 36 -29.28 -4.10 -8.10
N SER A 37 -28.01 -4.37 -7.84
CA SER A 37 -27.27 -3.88 -6.67
C SER A 37 -26.57 -2.55 -6.92
N GLY A 38 -26.65 -1.99 -8.15
CA GLY A 38 -25.98 -0.78 -8.56
C GLY A 38 -24.50 -0.97 -8.95
N ARG A 39 -24.06 -2.22 -9.15
CA ARG A 39 -22.69 -2.56 -9.54
C ARG A 39 -22.52 -2.49 -11.05
N ALA A 40 -21.31 -2.14 -11.47
CA ALA A 40 -20.97 -2.06 -12.89
C ALA A 40 -21.14 -3.43 -13.59
N CYS A 41 -21.81 -3.44 -14.75
CA CYS A 41 -22.07 -4.66 -15.52
C CYS A 41 -20.84 -5.28 -16.20
N GLY A 42 -19.72 -4.53 -16.32
CA GLY A 42 -18.48 -5.00 -16.95
C GLY A 42 -18.46 -5.03 -18.49
N HIS A 43 -19.60 -4.93 -19.19
CA HIS A 43 -19.69 -5.17 -20.63
C HIS A 43 -20.30 -4.03 -21.46
N CYS A 44 -20.95 -3.02 -20.85
CA CYS A 44 -21.47 -1.87 -21.59
C CYS A 44 -20.34 -1.01 -22.20
N ALA A 45 -20.68 -0.04 -23.03
CA ALA A 45 -19.68 0.81 -23.69
C ALA A 45 -18.84 1.60 -22.67
N ALA A 46 -19.46 2.15 -21.60
CA ALA A 46 -18.73 2.81 -20.52
C ALA A 46 -17.75 1.88 -19.80
N CYS A 47 -18.17 0.65 -19.45
CA CYS A 47 -17.31 -0.34 -18.80
C CYS A 47 -16.11 -0.73 -19.66
N ARG A 48 -16.30 -0.89 -20.97
CA ARG A 48 -15.20 -1.14 -21.93
C ARG A 48 -14.20 0.01 -22.00
N LEU A 49 -14.68 1.27 -22.05
CA LEU A 49 -13.81 2.44 -22.00
C LEU A 49 -13.05 2.55 -20.68
N LEU A 50 -13.69 2.21 -19.57
CA LEU A 50 -13.03 2.19 -18.23
C LEU A 50 -11.93 1.13 -18.16
N SER A 51 -12.17 -0.07 -18.68
CA SER A 51 -11.15 -1.13 -18.72
C SER A 51 -9.98 -0.78 -19.65
N ALA A 52 -10.24 -0.02 -20.72
CA ALA A 52 -9.21 0.51 -21.62
C ALA A 52 -8.51 1.78 -21.09
N GLY A 53 -8.92 2.32 -19.93
CA GLY A 53 -8.35 3.56 -19.37
C GLY A 53 -8.75 4.86 -20.11
N THR A 54 -9.65 4.79 -21.08
CA THR A 54 -9.95 5.89 -22.04
C THR A 54 -11.32 6.56 -21.84
N HIS A 55 -11.97 6.34 -20.71
CA HIS A 55 -13.30 6.90 -20.46
C HIS A 55 -13.24 8.43 -20.28
N PRO A 56 -13.93 9.26 -21.12
CA PRO A 56 -13.78 10.72 -21.11
C PRO A 56 -14.30 11.39 -19.84
N ASP A 57 -15.29 10.78 -19.17
CA ASP A 57 -15.88 11.29 -17.94
C ASP A 57 -15.20 10.74 -16.67
N ARG A 58 -14.01 10.14 -16.79
CA ARG A 58 -13.14 9.73 -15.68
C ARG A 58 -11.84 10.53 -15.73
N PHE A 59 -11.44 11.09 -14.59
CA PHE A 59 -10.13 11.71 -14.43
C PHE A 59 -9.39 11.05 -13.26
N ALA A 60 -8.18 10.53 -13.49
CA ALA A 60 -7.33 9.99 -12.46
C ALA A 60 -6.20 10.99 -12.14
N LEU A 61 -6.16 11.47 -10.91
CA LEU A 61 -5.10 12.33 -10.39
C LEU A 61 -4.18 11.51 -9.51
N LEU A 62 -3.00 11.19 -10.04
CA LEU A 62 -1.98 10.34 -9.44
C LEU A 62 -0.61 11.02 -9.53
N PRO A 63 0.35 10.71 -8.64
CA PRO A 63 1.76 10.95 -8.91
C PRO A 63 2.20 10.21 -10.18
N GLU A 64 3.11 10.80 -10.95
CA GLU A 64 3.59 10.21 -12.22
C GLU A 64 4.16 8.80 -12.04
N ALA A 65 5.00 8.60 -11.02
CA ALA A 65 5.57 7.29 -10.72
C ALA A 65 4.48 6.25 -10.44
N LEU A 66 3.47 6.60 -9.66
CA LEU A 66 2.38 5.69 -9.31
C LEU A 66 1.44 5.43 -10.48
N ALA A 67 1.24 6.43 -11.37
CA ALA A 67 0.42 6.25 -12.57
C ALA A 67 1.00 5.18 -13.50
N VAL A 68 2.32 5.13 -13.65
CA VAL A 68 3.00 4.06 -14.40
C VAL A 68 2.83 2.71 -13.73
N ASP A 69 3.08 2.63 -12.42
CA ASP A 69 2.96 1.38 -11.65
C ASP A 69 1.54 0.79 -11.68
N LEU A 70 0.53 1.65 -11.77
CA LEU A 70 -0.89 1.25 -11.81
C LEU A 70 -1.43 1.06 -13.24
N GLY A 71 -0.61 1.26 -14.28
CA GLY A 71 -1.01 1.15 -15.68
C GLY A 71 -1.97 2.27 -16.14
N GLU A 72 -1.94 3.42 -15.47
CA GLU A 72 -2.73 4.61 -15.81
C GLU A 72 -1.95 5.60 -16.72
N ALA A 73 -0.64 5.38 -16.90
CA ALA A 73 0.23 6.10 -17.80
C ALA A 73 1.32 5.17 -18.35
N GLU A 74 1.85 5.51 -19.53
CA GLU A 74 2.99 4.80 -20.10
C GLU A 74 4.31 5.23 -19.39
N PRO A 75 5.31 4.33 -19.31
CA PRO A 75 6.62 4.68 -18.80
C PRO A 75 7.25 5.81 -19.63
N ALA A 76 7.98 6.72 -18.97
CA ALA A 76 8.70 7.79 -19.64
C ALA A 76 9.79 7.22 -20.57
N GLU A 77 10.08 7.92 -21.65
CA GLU A 77 11.18 7.56 -22.57
C GLU A 77 12.54 7.53 -21.85
N ARG A 78 13.47 6.71 -22.39
CA ARG A 78 14.83 6.63 -21.84
C ARG A 78 15.51 7.99 -21.86
N GLY A 79 15.99 8.45 -20.70
CA GLY A 79 16.67 9.75 -20.52
C GLY A 79 15.80 10.88 -20.00
N ALA A 80 14.49 10.66 -19.79
CA ALA A 80 13.62 11.59 -19.09
C ALA A 80 13.98 11.66 -17.58
N SER A 81 13.63 12.78 -16.95
CA SER A 81 13.75 12.92 -15.49
C SER A 81 12.93 11.83 -14.77
N PRO A 82 13.36 11.37 -13.59
CA PRO A 82 12.59 10.39 -12.82
C PRO A 82 11.17 10.89 -12.59
N PRO A 83 10.15 10.04 -12.74
CA PRO A 83 8.76 10.43 -12.52
C PRO A 83 8.52 10.89 -11.09
N SER A 84 7.74 11.96 -10.92
CA SER A 84 7.44 12.55 -9.62
C SER A 84 6.65 11.58 -8.74
N ARG A 85 6.96 11.58 -7.45
CA ARG A 85 6.20 10.88 -6.42
C ARG A 85 5.10 11.74 -5.78
N ASP A 86 5.07 13.03 -6.15
CA ASP A 86 4.10 13.99 -5.64
C ASP A 86 3.09 14.39 -6.71
N ILE A 87 1.88 14.73 -6.28
CA ILE A 87 0.86 15.32 -7.14
C ILE A 87 1.14 16.81 -7.25
N SER A 88 1.51 17.28 -8.45
CA SER A 88 1.83 18.68 -8.71
C SER A 88 0.60 19.57 -8.68
N ILE A 89 0.80 20.85 -8.37
CA ILE A 89 -0.28 21.85 -8.43
C ILE A 89 -0.88 21.99 -9.83
N ASP A 90 -0.08 21.82 -10.88
CA ASP A 90 -0.55 21.90 -12.26
C ASP A 90 -1.42 20.69 -12.64
N ALA A 91 -1.14 19.52 -12.10
CA ALA A 91 -2.00 18.35 -12.24
C ALA A 91 -3.37 18.60 -11.58
N VAL A 92 -3.38 19.20 -10.38
CA VAL A 92 -4.63 19.62 -9.70
C VAL A 92 -5.37 20.66 -10.51
N ARG A 93 -4.69 21.67 -11.06
CA ARG A 93 -5.32 22.70 -11.93
C ARG A 93 -5.96 22.07 -13.17
N ARG A 94 -5.34 21.06 -13.79
CA ARG A 94 -5.95 20.31 -14.91
C ARG A 94 -7.22 19.59 -14.47
N LEU A 95 -7.23 18.95 -13.29
CA LEU A 95 -8.43 18.34 -12.73
C LEU A 95 -9.53 19.37 -12.51
N VAL A 96 -9.21 20.53 -11.91
CA VAL A 96 -10.17 21.61 -11.67
C VAL A 96 -10.75 22.12 -13.00
N ALA A 97 -9.92 22.39 -13.99
CA ALA A 97 -10.39 22.81 -15.32
C ALA A 97 -11.30 21.75 -15.96
N TRP A 98 -10.89 20.47 -15.92
CA TRP A 98 -11.71 19.35 -16.41
C TRP A 98 -13.02 19.25 -15.62
N SER A 99 -13.05 19.55 -14.33
CA SER A 99 -14.25 19.44 -13.49
C SER A 99 -15.41 20.33 -13.95
N HIS A 100 -15.14 21.45 -14.61
CA HIS A 100 -16.14 22.39 -15.11
C HIS A 100 -16.67 22.04 -16.50
N ALA A 101 -16.09 21.08 -17.21
CA ALA A 101 -16.61 20.65 -18.51
C ALA A 101 -17.93 19.87 -18.34
N THR A 102 -18.72 19.75 -19.40
CA THR A 102 -19.93 18.93 -19.42
C THR A 102 -19.59 17.45 -19.58
N SER A 103 -20.46 16.55 -19.07
CA SER A 103 -20.30 15.12 -19.30
C SER A 103 -20.41 14.78 -20.78
N HIS A 104 -19.48 13.99 -21.30
CA HIS A 104 -19.49 13.50 -22.67
C HIS A 104 -20.57 12.47 -22.93
N ARG A 105 -20.93 11.69 -21.91
CA ARG A 105 -21.92 10.61 -22.02
C ARG A 105 -23.24 10.94 -21.33
N GLY A 106 -23.44 12.19 -20.91
CA GLY A 106 -24.70 12.69 -20.33
C GLY A 106 -25.05 12.11 -18.96
N ARG A 107 -24.06 11.45 -18.27
CA ARG A 107 -24.23 10.82 -16.93
C ARG A 107 -23.27 11.44 -15.91
N ALA A 108 -22.86 10.65 -14.96
CA ALA A 108 -21.88 11.04 -13.95
C ALA A 108 -20.50 11.35 -14.58
N ARG A 109 -19.73 12.14 -13.87
CA ARG A 109 -18.29 12.33 -14.05
C ARG A 109 -17.60 11.95 -12.76
N VAL A 110 -16.43 11.36 -12.84
CA VAL A 110 -15.72 10.85 -11.67
C VAL A 110 -14.27 11.33 -11.66
N ALA A 111 -13.89 11.99 -10.59
CA ALA A 111 -12.52 12.35 -10.27
C ALA A 111 -11.97 11.36 -9.22
N LEU A 112 -10.92 10.63 -9.59
CA LEU A 112 -10.16 9.77 -8.69
C LEU A 112 -8.91 10.52 -8.25
N VAL A 113 -8.64 10.62 -6.94
CA VAL A 113 -7.43 11.28 -6.39
C VAL A 113 -6.73 10.32 -5.45
N TYR A 114 -5.51 9.89 -5.80
CA TYR A 114 -4.79 8.87 -5.02
C TYR A 114 -3.27 8.92 -5.20
N PRO A 115 -2.49 8.81 -4.12
CA PRO A 115 -2.93 9.05 -2.75
C PRO A 115 -3.05 10.56 -2.45
N VAL A 116 -4.06 10.93 -1.67
CA VAL A 116 -4.34 12.35 -1.35
C VAL A 116 -3.19 13.00 -0.57
N ASP A 117 -2.51 12.23 0.26
CA ASP A 117 -1.35 12.67 1.05
C ASP A 117 -0.08 12.92 0.21
N ALA A 118 -0.09 12.61 -1.09
CA ALA A 118 0.96 13.00 -2.03
C ALA A 118 0.81 14.44 -2.56
N MET A 119 -0.24 15.16 -2.15
CA MET A 119 -0.40 16.58 -2.50
C MET A 119 0.28 17.47 -1.45
N ALA A 120 1.21 18.33 -1.88
CA ALA A 120 1.68 19.43 -1.04
C ALA A 120 0.55 20.42 -0.76
N ALA A 121 0.68 21.21 0.32
CA ALA A 121 -0.37 22.15 0.76
C ALA A 121 -0.87 23.10 -0.35
N PRO A 122 -0.03 23.69 -1.24
CA PRO A 122 -0.53 24.55 -2.32
C PRO A 122 -1.41 23.79 -3.33
N ALA A 123 -1.06 22.54 -3.66
CA ALA A 123 -1.84 21.69 -4.56
C ALA A 123 -3.19 21.31 -3.93
N ALA A 124 -3.17 20.88 -2.68
CA ALA A 124 -4.37 20.55 -1.94
C ALA A 124 -5.33 21.75 -1.80
N ASN A 125 -4.79 22.93 -1.48
CA ASN A 125 -5.60 24.16 -1.36
C ASN A 125 -6.27 24.54 -2.69
N ALA A 126 -5.63 24.31 -3.83
CA ALA A 126 -6.23 24.55 -5.14
C ALA A 126 -7.49 23.69 -5.40
N LEU A 127 -7.62 22.54 -4.74
CA LEU A 127 -8.75 21.62 -4.90
C LEU A 127 -9.93 21.97 -3.98
N LEU A 128 -9.69 22.68 -2.85
CA LEU A 128 -10.69 22.87 -1.79
C LEU A 128 -12.00 23.45 -2.29
N LYS A 129 -11.94 24.51 -3.12
CA LYS A 129 -13.16 25.17 -3.64
C LYS A 129 -14.03 24.21 -4.46
N THR A 130 -13.40 23.35 -5.27
CA THR A 130 -14.13 22.38 -6.09
C THR A 130 -14.70 21.23 -5.26
N LEU A 131 -14.07 20.89 -4.12
CA LEU A 131 -14.60 19.91 -3.19
C LEU A 131 -15.77 20.45 -2.35
N GLU A 132 -15.77 21.77 -2.03
CA GLU A 132 -16.87 22.43 -1.32
C GLU A 132 -18.13 22.52 -2.19
N GLU A 133 -17.94 22.92 -3.45
CA GLU A 133 -19.02 23.13 -4.40
C GLU A 133 -18.76 22.35 -5.71
N PRO A 134 -18.83 21.01 -5.66
CA PRO A 134 -18.58 20.21 -6.85
C PRO A 134 -19.64 20.48 -7.91
N PRO A 135 -19.24 20.59 -9.19
CA PRO A 135 -20.17 20.72 -10.30
C PRO A 135 -21.23 19.60 -10.30
N PRO A 136 -22.42 19.84 -10.84
CA PRO A 136 -23.46 18.83 -10.93
C PRO A 136 -22.97 17.54 -11.59
N SER A 137 -23.36 16.40 -11.04
CA SER A 137 -22.98 15.05 -11.51
C SER A 137 -21.49 14.68 -11.39
N LEU A 138 -20.65 15.51 -10.76
CA LEU A 138 -19.26 15.18 -10.47
C LEU A 138 -19.16 14.46 -9.12
N TYR A 139 -18.47 13.31 -9.10
CA TYR A 139 -18.17 12.54 -7.91
C TYR A 139 -16.66 12.58 -7.65
N PHE A 140 -16.27 12.90 -6.42
CA PHE A 140 -14.89 12.78 -5.97
C PHE A 140 -14.72 11.51 -5.16
N TYR A 141 -13.88 10.61 -5.64
CA TYR A 141 -13.42 9.43 -4.89
C TYR A 141 -11.93 9.58 -4.64
N MET A 142 -11.58 9.72 -3.38
CA MET A 142 -10.23 10.00 -2.91
C MET A 142 -9.74 8.84 -2.05
N GLY A 143 -8.43 8.62 -2.00
CA GLY A 143 -7.85 7.56 -1.18
C GLY A 143 -6.53 7.94 -0.53
N THR A 144 -6.25 7.42 0.67
CA THR A 144 -4.97 7.59 1.37
C THR A 144 -4.64 6.41 2.26
N HIS A 145 -3.34 6.12 2.39
CA HIS A 145 -2.84 5.18 3.39
C HIS A 145 -2.43 5.86 4.71
N ARG A 146 -2.29 7.17 4.70
CA ARG A 146 -1.82 7.98 5.84
C ARG A 146 -2.79 9.13 6.10
N LEU A 147 -3.90 8.81 6.75
CA LEU A 147 -4.96 9.80 7.04
C LEU A 147 -4.46 10.98 7.87
N ASP A 148 -3.47 10.75 8.73
CA ASP A 148 -2.80 11.75 9.55
C ASP A 148 -1.98 12.77 8.73
N HIS A 149 -1.50 12.39 7.54
CA HIS A 149 -0.78 13.27 6.61
C HIS A 149 -1.70 14.06 5.67
N VAL A 150 -2.97 13.72 5.63
CA VAL A 150 -3.96 14.49 4.83
C VAL A 150 -4.30 15.79 5.55
N LEU A 151 -4.24 16.90 4.82
CA LEU A 151 -4.57 18.21 5.39
C LEU A 151 -5.94 18.22 6.08
N PRO A 152 -6.07 18.79 7.29
CA PRO A 152 -7.33 18.87 8.01
C PRO A 152 -8.45 19.52 7.19
N THR A 153 -8.10 20.50 6.36
CA THR A 153 -9.02 21.20 5.46
C THR A 153 -9.63 20.32 4.37
N LEU A 154 -8.89 19.34 3.86
CA LEU A 154 -9.43 18.31 2.94
C LEU A 154 -10.28 17.29 3.69
N ARG A 155 -9.81 16.84 4.86
CA ARG A 155 -10.52 15.86 5.68
C ARG A 155 -11.91 16.35 6.12
N SER A 156 -12.03 17.63 6.48
CA SER A 156 -13.29 18.22 6.91
C SER A 156 -14.35 18.34 5.81
N ARG A 157 -13.96 18.23 4.53
CA ARG A 157 -14.81 18.34 3.36
C ARG A 157 -15.14 17.02 2.69
N ALA A 158 -14.68 15.91 3.28
CA ALA A 158 -14.90 14.59 2.73
C ALA A 158 -15.60 13.67 3.72
N LEU A 159 -16.45 12.80 3.23
CA LEU A 159 -16.96 11.67 3.99
C LEU A 159 -15.83 10.66 4.15
N LEU A 160 -15.35 10.49 5.37
CA LEU A 160 -14.30 9.52 5.69
C LEU A 160 -14.89 8.11 5.78
N GLN A 161 -14.31 7.18 5.06
CA GLN A 161 -14.68 5.77 5.14
C GLN A 161 -13.42 4.91 5.31
N ALA A 162 -13.33 4.23 6.45
CA ALA A 162 -12.26 3.26 6.68
C ALA A 162 -12.47 2.01 5.82
N MET A 163 -11.41 1.54 5.21
CA MET A 163 -11.38 0.27 4.48
C MET A 163 -10.56 -0.75 5.28
N GLY A 164 -11.19 -1.85 5.66
CA GLY A 164 -10.55 -2.97 6.35
C GLY A 164 -9.63 -3.76 5.45
N ARG A 165 -8.86 -4.67 6.07
CA ARG A 165 -8.08 -5.65 5.30
C ARG A 165 -9.02 -6.63 4.62
N PRO A 166 -8.67 -7.14 3.42
CA PRO A 166 -9.43 -8.20 2.78
C PRO A 166 -9.57 -9.42 3.69
N GLU A 167 -10.70 -10.10 3.59
CA GLU A 167 -10.89 -11.40 4.21
C GLU A 167 -9.87 -12.41 3.69
N ALA A 168 -9.48 -13.39 4.53
CA ALA A 168 -8.45 -14.37 4.18
C ALA A 168 -8.77 -15.11 2.87
N ALA A 169 -10.01 -15.48 2.65
CA ALA A 169 -10.42 -16.17 1.41
C ALA A 169 -10.22 -15.28 0.17
N ALA A 170 -10.57 -13.99 0.25
CA ALA A 170 -10.39 -13.03 -0.84
C ALA A 170 -8.90 -12.77 -1.12
N ALA A 171 -8.09 -12.65 -0.07
CA ALA A 171 -6.65 -12.47 -0.18
C ALA A 171 -5.98 -13.67 -0.86
N LEU A 172 -6.32 -14.89 -0.45
CA LEU A 172 -5.80 -16.12 -1.07
C LEU A 172 -6.23 -16.25 -2.54
N ALA A 173 -7.48 -15.92 -2.87
CA ALA A 173 -7.95 -15.92 -4.24
C ALA A 173 -7.16 -14.95 -5.12
N ALA A 174 -6.91 -13.72 -4.63
CA ALA A 174 -6.12 -12.72 -5.34
C ALA A 174 -4.67 -13.16 -5.56
N LEU A 175 -4.03 -13.79 -4.57
CA LEU A 175 -2.67 -14.32 -4.72
C LEU A 175 -2.58 -15.49 -5.71
N ARG A 176 -3.58 -16.38 -5.71
CA ARG A 176 -3.66 -17.49 -6.68
C ARG A 176 -3.84 -17.00 -8.10
N GLN A 177 -4.62 -15.93 -8.31
CA GLN A 177 -4.76 -15.30 -9.65
C GLN A 177 -3.47 -14.66 -10.15
N ARG A 178 -2.51 -14.38 -9.27
CA ARG A 178 -1.17 -13.83 -9.57
C ARG A 178 -0.10 -14.93 -9.63
N ASP A 179 -0.49 -16.22 -9.68
CA ASP A 179 0.41 -17.38 -9.71
C ASP A 179 1.45 -17.38 -8.57
N CYS A 180 1.05 -16.87 -7.38
CA CYS A 180 1.91 -16.86 -6.20
C CYS A 180 2.25 -18.30 -5.76
N ALA A 181 3.53 -18.59 -5.54
CA ALA A 181 4.01 -19.93 -5.20
C ALA A 181 3.51 -20.43 -3.84
N ASP A 182 3.45 -19.56 -2.83
CA ASP A 182 2.92 -19.88 -1.49
C ASP A 182 1.94 -18.81 -1.02
N PRO A 183 0.67 -18.84 -1.48
CA PRO A 183 -0.34 -17.84 -1.14
C PRO A 183 -0.59 -17.71 0.36
N GLU A 184 -0.55 -18.81 1.10
CA GLU A 184 -0.81 -18.83 2.54
C GLU A 184 0.31 -18.12 3.33
N ALA A 185 1.58 -18.39 2.99
CA ALA A 185 2.72 -17.72 3.63
C ALA A 185 2.72 -16.22 3.30
N VAL A 186 2.49 -15.85 2.04
CA VAL A 186 2.43 -14.44 1.61
C VAL A 186 1.23 -13.72 2.23
N ALA A 187 0.05 -14.34 2.29
CA ALA A 187 -1.13 -13.75 2.94
C ALA A 187 -0.87 -13.46 4.43
N ALA A 188 -0.25 -14.40 5.15
CA ALA A 188 0.17 -14.18 6.53
C ALA A 188 1.22 -13.08 6.63
N TRP A 189 2.26 -13.11 5.79
CA TRP A 189 3.35 -12.15 5.78
C TRP A 189 2.90 -10.71 5.57
N CYS A 190 1.96 -10.47 4.66
CA CYS A 190 1.39 -9.15 4.42
C CYS A 190 0.07 -8.89 5.20
N ARG A 191 -0.37 -9.84 6.03
CA ARG A 191 -1.64 -9.78 6.77
C ARG A 191 -2.83 -9.47 5.86
N ASN A 192 -2.95 -10.22 4.79
CA ASN A 192 -3.98 -10.06 3.74
C ASN A 192 -3.92 -8.73 2.96
N ALA A 193 -2.87 -7.93 3.10
CA ALA A 193 -2.67 -6.71 2.31
C ALA A 193 -2.01 -7.05 0.96
N VAL A 194 -2.63 -7.93 0.19
CA VAL A 194 -2.07 -8.61 -0.99
C VAL A 194 -2.06 -7.78 -2.27
N HIS A 195 -2.68 -6.60 -2.27
CA HIS A 195 -2.70 -5.68 -3.43
C HIS A 195 -1.47 -4.79 -3.52
N ALA A 196 -0.47 -4.96 -2.64
CA ALA A 196 0.84 -4.35 -2.84
C ALA A 196 1.50 -4.88 -4.13
N ALA A 197 2.41 -4.09 -4.72
CA ALA A 197 3.14 -4.51 -5.92
C ALA A 197 3.95 -5.80 -5.69
N GLN A 198 4.56 -5.90 -4.51
CA GLN A 198 5.35 -7.05 -4.07
C GLN A 198 4.94 -7.44 -2.64
N PRO A 199 3.81 -8.14 -2.45
CA PRO A 199 3.32 -8.49 -1.12
C PRO A 199 4.26 -9.47 -0.38
N GLU A 200 5.04 -10.26 -1.11
CA GLU A 200 6.06 -11.20 -0.63
C GLU A 200 7.39 -10.52 -0.24
N ALA A 201 7.58 -9.24 -0.59
CA ALA A 201 8.85 -8.55 -0.40
C ALA A 201 9.44 -8.75 1.01
N GLY A 202 10.67 -9.27 1.06
CA GLY A 202 11.39 -9.55 2.30
C GLY A 202 10.98 -10.83 3.02
N LEU A 203 10.02 -11.63 2.52
CA LEU A 203 9.63 -12.90 3.14
C LEU A 203 10.77 -13.92 3.06
N ASP A 204 11.32 -14.18 1.88
CA ASP A 204 12.39 -15.16 1.69
C ASP A 204 13.61 -14.78 2.53
N TRP A 205 14.00 -13.52 2.51
CA TRP A 205 15.10 -13.03 3.33
C TRP A 205 14.82 -13.16 4.84
N ALA A 206 13.59 -12.98 5.29
CA ALA A 206 13.19 -13.21 6.68
C ALA A 206 13.29 -14.70 7.06
N LEU A 207 12.99 -15.61 6.13
CA LEU A 207 13.16 -17.05 6.33
C LEU A 207 14.64 -17.43 6.39
N ASP A 208 15.47 -16.86 5.53
CA ASP A 208 16.93 -17.02 5.57
C ASP A 208 17.54 -16.47 6.88
N MET A 209 17.04 -15.33 7.35
CA MET A 209 17.40 -14.76 8.65
C MET A 209 17.08 -15.72 9.81
N LEU A 210 15.89 -16.33 9.80
CA LEU A 210 15.54 -17.35 10.80
C LEU A 210 16.41 -18.59 10.69
N ALA A 211 16.75 -19.02 9.47
CA ALA A 211 17.65 -20.16 9.25
C ALA A 211 19.06 -19.87 9.79
N TRP A 212 19.58 -18.68 9.52
CA TRP A 212 20.87 -18.25 10.06
C TRP A 212 20.90 -18.21 11.60
N LEU A 213 19.84 -17.71 12.23
CA LEU A 213 19.70 -17.70 13.69
C LEU A 213 19.64 -19.12 14.31
N ASP A 214 19.22 -20.13 13.55
CA ASP A 214 19.31 -21.55 13.89
C ASP A 214 20.69 -22.18 13.58
N GLY A 215 21.70 -21.39 13.25
CA GLY A 215 23.04 -21.87 12.88
C GLY A 215 23.15 -22.43 11.46
N GLN A 216 22.15 -22.18 10.59
CA GLN A 216 22.15 -22.63 9.20
C GLN A 216 22.57 -21.48 8.25
N GLY A 217 23.55 -21.75 7.39
CA GLY A 217 24.01 -20.76 6.42
C GLY A 217 25.06 -19.79 6.96
N ALA A 218 25.60 -18.96 6.07
CA ALA A 218 26.65 -18.00 6.37
C ALA A 218 26.09 -16.58 6.44
N ARG A 219 26.51 -15.80 7.45
CA ARG A 219 26.14 -14.38 7.61
C ARG A 219 26.40 -13.57 6.34
N GLN A 220 27.54 -13.82 5.65
CA GLN A 220 27.89 -13.12 4.44
C GLN A 220 26.87 -13.33 3.31
N ALA A 221 26.34 -14.55 3.16
CA ALA A 221 25.30 -14.85 2.18
C ALA A 221 24.00 -14.11 2.50
N LEU A 222 23.61 -14.06 3.79
CA LEU A 222 22.44 -13.31 4.23
C LEU A 222 22.56 -11.80 3.98
N VAL A 223 23.75 -11.22 4.24
CA VAL A 223 24.02 -9.80 3.96
C VAL A 223 24.01 -9.52 2.45
N ALA A 224 24.60 -10.41 1.64
CA ALA A 224 24.63 -10.26 0.18
C ALA A 224 23.24 -10.38 -0.46
N ALA A 225 22.36 -11.21 0.11
CA ALA A 225 20.98 -11.40 -0.36
C ALA A 225 19.98 -10.38 0.22
N ALA A 226 20.45 -9.40 1.01
CA ALA A 226 19.55 -8.47 1.67
C ALA A 226 18.75 -7.62 0.67
N PRO A 227 17.44 -7.50 0.88
CA PRO A 227 16.58 -6.65 0.05
C PRO A 227 16.90 -5.17 0.31
N PRO A 228 16.30 -4.25 -0.45
CA PRO A 228 16.46 -2.81 -0.20
C PRO A 228 16.21 -2.45 1.27
N PRO A 229 16.94 -1.44 1.82
CA PRO A 229 16.92 -1.09 3.24
C PRO A 229 15.52 -1.00 3.87
N ALA A 230 14.59 -0.36 3.19
CA ALA A 230 13.21 -0.22 3.67
C ALA A 230 12.49 -1.57 3.84
N VAL A 231 12.74 -2.52 2.93
CA VAL A 231 12.16 -3.87 2.98
C VAL A 231 12.81 -4.70 4.07
N ALA A 232 14.15 -4.65 4.19
CA ALA A 232 14.91 -5.37 5.22
C ALA A 232 14.47 -4.96 6.64
N VAL A 233 14.37 -3.66 6.92
CA VAL A 233 13.92 -3.16 8.23
C VAL A 233 12.52 -3.66 8.56
N VAL A 234 11.58 -3.62 7.62
CA VAL A 234 10.21 -4.12 7.82
C VAL A 234 10.22 -5.64 8.08
N ALA A 235 11.05 -6.40 7.37
CA ALA A 235 11.19 -7.84 7.61
C ALA A 235 11.66 -8.14 9.03
N LEU A 236 12.69 -7.43 9.51
CA LEU A 236 13.20 -7.58 10.89
C LEU A 236 12.17 -7.13 11.94
N GLN A 237 11.42 -6.07 11.68
CA GLN A 237 10.32 -5.65 12.55
C GLN A 237 9.26 -6.75 12.70
N LYS A 238 8.88 -7.42 11.60
CA LYS A 238 7.91 -8.52 11.61
C LYS A 238 8.42 -9.72 12.42
N ILE A 239 9.69 -10.11 12.22
CA ILE A 239 10.34 -11.17 13.03
C ILE A 239 10.32 -10.80 14.51
N THR A 240 10.71 -9.56 14.84
CA THR A 240 10.75 -9.06 16.22
C THR A 240 9.37 -9.09 16.87
N VAL A 241 8.34 -8.61 16.16
CA VAL A 241 6.94 -8.65 16.64
C VAL A 241 6.49 -10.09 16.89
N ASP A 242 6.77 -11.01 15.97
CA ASP A 242 6.36 -12.40 16.11
C ASP A 242 7.12 -13.12 17.24
N ALA A 243 8.39 -12.79 17.46
CA ALA A 243 9.15 -13.28 18.61
C ALA A 243 8.58 -12.77 19.94
N MET A 244 8.28 -11.47 20.05
CA MET A 244 7.62 -10.88 21.23
C MET A 244 6.27 -11.53 21.49
N ARG A 245 5.44 -11.76 20.45
CA ARG A 245 4.16 -12.46 20.57
C ARG A 245 4.33 -13.89 21.08
N ALA A 246 5.30 -14.62 20.49
CA ALA A 246 5.60 -16.00 20.89
C ALA A 246 6.06 -16.08 22.35
N ARG A 247 6.81 -15.10 22.86
CA ARG A 247 7.20 -14.97 24.27
C ARG A 247 6.00 -14.94 25.22
N HIS A 248 4.93 -14.28 24.79
CA HIS A 248 3.68 -14.15 25.57
C HIS A 248 2.65 -15.24 25.25
N GLY A 249 3.05 -16.34 24.61
CA GLY A 249 2.15 -17.45 24.25
C GLY A 249 1.14 -17.14 23.14
N LEU A 250 1.31 -16.00 22.45
CA LEU A 250 0.44 -15.62 21.34
C LEU A 250 0.92 -16.21 20.02
N ALA A 251 -0.02 -16.56 19.15
CA ALA A 251 0.31 -17.03 17.80
C ALA A 251 1.05 -15.95 16.99
N PRO A 252 2.12 -16.29 16.24
CA PRO A 252 2.75 -15.37 15.29
C PRO A 252 1.77 -14.85 14.26
N LEU A 253 1.95 -13.59 13.83
CA LEU A 253 1.08 -12.91 12.86
C LEU A 253 1.59 -13.05 11.43
N TYR A 254 2.91 -12.99 11.27
CA TYR A 254 3.58 -12.89 9.97
C TYR A 254 4.16 -14.22 9.51
N LEU A 255 4.64 -15.04 10.45
CA LEU A 255 5.32 -16.31 10.20
C LEU A 255 4.70 -17.46 11.02
N PRO A 256 3.38 -17.74 10.87
CA PRO A 256 2.66 -18.71 11.71
C PRO A 256 3.22 -20.14 11.60
N ARG A 257 3.73 -20.53 10.44
CA ARG A 257 4.35 -21.87 10.23
C ARG A 257 5.67 -22.05 10.98
N HIS A 258 6.29 -20.95 11.45
CA HIS A 258 7.57 -20.95 12.16
C HIS A 258 7.41 -20.69 13.66
N ALA A 259 6.23 -20.96 14.23
CA ALA A 259 5.90 -20.67 15.63
C ALA A 259 6.85 -21.34 16.63
N ALA A 260 7.30 -22.58 16.38
CA ALA A 260 8.24 -23.28 17.25
C ALA A 260 9.62 -22.59 17.28
N ARG A 261 10.14 -22.23 16.10
CA ARG A 261 11.40 -21.50 15.93
C ARG A 261 11.34 -20.12 16.60
N LEU A 262 10.27 -19.38 16.40
CA LEU A 262 10.04 -18.06 17.03
C LEU A 262 9.95 -18.15 18.55
N ARG A 263 9.39 -19.22 19.12
CA ARG A 263 9.38 -19.45 20.58
C ARG A 263 10.79 -19.68 21.13
N ARG A 264 11.64 -20.47 20.45
CA ARG A 264 13.04 -20.65 20.84
C ARG A 264 13.79 -19.32 20.79
N LEU A 265 13.67 -18.58 19.69
CA LEU A 265 14.27 -17.26 19.53
C LEU A 265 13.82 -16.29 20.62
N ALA A 266 12.54 -16.29 20.94
CA ALA A 266 11.97 -15.44 21.99
C ALA A 266 12.48 -15.79 23.39
N ALA A 267 12.76 -17.06 23.65
CA ALA A 267 13.30 -17.52 24.93
C ALA A 267 14.80 -17.17 25.12
N ALA A 268 15.55 -17.02 24.03
CA ALA A 268 16.98 -16.71 24.05
C ALA A 268 17.30 -15.24 24.39
N VAL A 269 16.28 -14.34 24.41
CA VAL A 269 16.48 -12.89 24.58
C VAL A 269 15.53 -12.36 25.64
N GLU A 270 16.02 -11.45 26.49
CA GLU A 270 15.20 -10.80 27.49
C GLU A 270 14.11 -9.91 26.86
N PRO A 271 12.91 -9.81 27.48
CA PRO A 271 11.81 -9.06 26.90
C PRO A 271 12.14 -7.59 26.61
N MET A 272 12.93 -6.94 27.44
CA MET A 272 13.32 -5.54 27.26
C MET A 272 14.23 -5.35 26.06
N ASP A 273 15.10 -6.32 25.77
CA ASP A 273 15.99 -6.27 24.61
C ASP A 273 15.20 -6.38 23.29
N TRP A 274 14.12 -7.16 23.26
CA TRP A 274 13.19 -7.22 22.13
C TRP A 274 12.54 -5.86 21.88
N LEU A 275 12.08 -5.18 22.94
CA LEU A 275 11.46 -3.86 22.82
C LEU A 275 12.48 -2.82 22.31
N GLN A 276 13.70 -2.84 22.83
CA GLN A 276 14.76 -1.93 22.38
C GLN A 276 15.14 -2.17 20.92
N ARG A 277 15.22 -3.44 20.46
CA ARG A 277 15.46 -3.78 19.05
C ARG A 277 14.35 -3.23 18.17
N TRP A 278 13.10 -3.45 18.56
CA TRP A 278 11.96 -2.92 17.83
C TRP A 278 12.01 -1.39 17.73
N GLN A 279 12.35 -0.68 18.79
CA GLN A 279 12.49 0.78 18.79
C GLN A 279 13.61 1.24 17.86
N ARG A 280 14.77 0.55 17.86
CA ARG A 280 15.87 0.85 16.92
C ARG A 280 15.46 0.65 15.48
N LEU A 281 14.79 -0.47 15.18
CA LEU A 281 14.27 -0.74 13.84
C LEU A 281 13.19 0.26 13.42
N ALA A 282 12.34 0.74 14.34
CA ALA A 282 11.34 1.76 14.06
C ALA A 282 11.98 3.11 13.70
N ARG A 283 13.07 3.51 14.38
CA ARG A 283 13.86 4.69 14.02
C ARG A 283 14.55 4.51 12.66
N ALA A 284 15.19 3.36 12.44
CA ALA A 284 15.81 3.04 11.17
C ALA A 284 14.82 3.09 10.00
N ALA A 285 13.58 2.63 10.19
CA ALA A 285 12.53 2.72 9.18
C ALA A 285 12.20 4.17 8.76
N ALA A 286 12.26 5.12 9.70
CA ALA A 286 12.06 6.54 9.40
C ALA A 286 13.23 7.13 8.60
N GLU A 287 14.44 6.58 8.74
CA GLU A 287 15.66 7.04 8.07
C GLU A 287 15.89 6.40 6.68
N THR A 288 15.14 5.36 6.30
CA THR A 288 15.33 4.64 5.02
C THR A 288 15.01 5.48 3.78
N HIS A 289 14.45 6.67 3.95
CA HIS A 289 14.26 7.64 2.85
C HIS A 289 15.55 8.37 2.43
N VAL A 290 16.61 8.28 3.24
CA VAL A 290 17.94 8.79 2.89
C VAL A 290 18.69 7.70 2.11
N ALA A 291 19.42 8.09 1.08
CA ALA A 291 20.22 7.17 0.26
C ALA A 291 21.35 6.54 1.09
N LEU A 292 21.05 5.44 1.78
CA LEU A 292 22.03 4.65 2.52
C LEU A 292 22.61 3.56 1.61
N HIS A 293 23.87 3.24 1.80
CA HIS A 293 24.48 2.11 1.10
C HIS A 293 23.84 0.80 1.58
N ALA A 294 23.14 0.11 0.69
CA ALA A 294 22.28 -1.03 1.05
C ALA A 294 23.03 -2.13 1.80
N GLY A 295 24.25 -2.49 1.34
CA GLY A 295 25.07 -3.52 1.98
C GLY A 295 25.49 -3.18 3.42
N LEU A 296 25.96 -1.95 3.65
CA LEU A 296 26.37 -1.50 5.01
C LEU A 296 25.17 -1.44 5.96
N SER A 297 24.02 -1.04 5.46
CA SER A 297 22.79 -1.01 6.24
C SER A 297 22.33 -2.43 6.62
N ALA A 298 22.36 -3.37 5.68
CA ALA A 298 22.02 -4.76 5.91
C ALA A 298 22.97 -5.42 6.93
N GLU A 299 24.28 -5.20 6.79
CA GLU A 299 25.27 -5.71 7.73
C GLU A 299 25.02 -5.20 9.16
N ARG A 300 24.80 -3.90 9.32
CA ARG A 300 24.46 -3.29 10.61
C ARG A 300 23.23 -3.95 11.24
N TRP A 301 22.17 -4.19 10.49
CA TRP A 301 20.95 -4.77 11.04
C TRP A 301 21.07 -6.26 11.34
N VAL A 302 21.80 -7.03 10.52
CA VAL A 302 22.09 -8.44 10.82
C VAL A 302 22.89 -8.54 12.10
N LEU A 303 23.88 -7.65 12.34
CA LEU A 303 24.66 -7.58 13.57
C LEU A 303 23.81 -7.32 14.82
N GLU A 304 22.69 -6.64 14.71
CA GLU A 304 21.73 -6.46 15.84
C GLU A 304 21.18 -7.82 16.35
N PHE A 305 21.24 -8.86 15.54
CA PHE A 305 20.78 -10.21 15.87
C PHE A 305 21.92 -11.23 16.09
N ASP A 306 23.18 -10.84 15.84
CA ASP A 306 24.35 -11.75 15.88
C ASP A 306 24.58 -12.36 17.28
N HIS A 307 24.11 -11.69 18.33
CA HIS A 307 24.24 -12.15 19.72
C HIS A 307 23.09 -13.07 20.18
N ILE A 308 22.16 -13.39 19.30
CA ILE A 308 21.05 -14.28 19.60
C ILE A 308 21.44 -15.69 19.18
N HIS A 309 21.97 -16.46 20.13
CA HIS A 309 22.21 -17.90 19.92
C HIS A 309 20.96 -18.68 20.29
N LEU A 310 20.39 -19.39 19.33
CA LEU A 310 19.36 -20.38 19.63
C LEU A 310 20.03 -21.58 20.26
N PRO A 311 19.51 -22.11 21.39
CA PRO A 311 20.05 -23.35 21.96
C PRO A 311 19.94 -24.45 20.92
N SER A 312 21.07 -25.21 20.71
CA SER A 312 21.07 -26.35 19.83
C SER A 312 19.96 -27.32 20.27
N GLU A 313 19.26 -27.91 19.32
CA GLU A 313 18.32 -28.99 19.62
C GLU A 313 19.12 -30.15 20.22
N VAL A 314 18.85 -30.48 21.50
CA VAL A 314 19.34 -31.67 22.19
C VAL A 314 18.43 -32.84 21.85
#